data_d05745f2f5299d9b44fb6de21ff8832f
#
_entry.id   d05745f2f5299d9b44fb6de21ff8832f
#
_cell.length_a   1.000
_cell.length_b   1.000
_cell.length_c   1.000
_cell.angle_alpha   90.00
_cell.angle_beta   90.00
_cell.angle_gamma   90.00
#
_symmetry.space_group_name_H-M   'P 1'
#
loop_
_entity.id
_entity.type
_entity.pdbx_description
1 polymer ?
#
loop_
_entity_poly.entity_id
_entity_poly.type
_entity_poly.pdbx_seq_one_letter_code
_entity_poly.pdbx_strand_id
1 'polypeptide(L)' 'MSHESKLRKWAAEAVRQAKTETDANEARRLSSFAQYWTRLADEEEQRRREKAA' A
#
# COMPACT_ATOMS: atom_id res chain seq x y z
N MET A 1 -8.69 5.71 -14.11
CA MET A 1 -7.66 5.17 -13.21
C MET A 1 -8.30 4.42 -12.07
N SER A 2 -7.78 3.26 -11.76
CA SER A 2 -8.37 2.43 -10.72
C SER A 2 -7.86 2.83 -9.34
N HIS A 3 -8.70 2.59 -8.34
CA HIS A 3 -8.36 2.77 -6.93
C HIS A 3 -7.10 1.98 -6.57
N GLU A 4 -6.99 0.79 -7.15
CA GLU A 4 -5.87 -0.11 -6.94
C GLU A 4 -4.54 0.55 -7.31
N SER A 5 -4.51 1.26 -8.43
CA SER A 5 -3.31 1.95 -8.89
C SER A 5 -2.83 2.98 -7.89
N LYS A 6 -3.75 3.76 -7.34
CA LYS A 6 -3.45 4.77 -6.32
C LYS A 6 -2.93 4.13 -5.05
N LEU A 7 -3.57 3.04 -4.61
CA LEU A 7 -3.19 2.35 -3.39
C LEU A 7 -1.77 1.78 -3.49
N ARG A 8 -1.44 1.20 -4.64
CA ARG A 8 -0.10 0.65 -4.85
C ARG A 8 0.95 1.75 -4.90
N LYS A 9 0.61 2.89 -5.48
CA LYS A 9 1.50 4.04 -5.52
C LYS A 9 1.78 4.58 -4.13
N TRP A 10 0.74 4.72 -3.32
CA TRP A 10 0.88 5.19 -1.93
C TRP A 10 1.68 4.21 -1.10
N ALA A 11 1.47 2.90 -1.30
CA ALA A 11 2.24 1.89 -0.59
C ALA A 11 3.72 1.98 -0.94
N ALA A 12 4.04 2.16 -2.22
CA ALA A 12 5.42 2.29 -2.66
C ALA A 12 6.08 3.53 -2.07
N GLU A 13 5.34 4.64 -2.02
CA GLU A 13 5.84 5.88 -1.41
C GLU A 13 6.14 5.69 0.08
N ALA A 14 5.24 5.02 0.79
CA ALA A 14 5.42 4.78 2.22
C ALA A 14 6.64 3.91 2.47
N VAL A 15 6.86 2.90 1.64
CA VAL A 15 8.05 2.04 1.75
C VAL A 15 9.31 2.85 1.54
N ARG A 16 9.31 3.70 0.52
CA ARG A 16 10.47 4.54 0.22
C ARG A 16 10.79 5.47 1.38
N GLN A 17 9.77 6.12 1.94
CA GLN A 17 9.95 7.02 3.06
C GLN A 17 10.43 6.27 4.29
N ALA A 18 9.94 5.06 4.51
CA ALA A 18 10.36 4.25 5.64
C ALA A 18 11.85 3.93 5.58
N LYS A 19 12.36 3.71 4.38
CA LYS A 19 13.79 3.38 4.18
C LYS A 19 14.71 4.57 4.47
N THR A 20 14.22 5.78 4.25
CA THR A 20 15.02 6.99 4.47
C THR A 20 14.77 7.66 5.82
N GLU A 21 13.74 7.18 6.55
CA GLU A 21 13.39 7.74 7.84
C GLU A 21 14.39 7.33 8.91
N THR A 22 14.91 8.31 9.64
CA THR A 22 15.88 8.06 10.70
C THR A 22 15.25 7.69 12.04
N ASP A 23 13.99 8.13 12.24
CA ASP A 23 13.25 7.80 13.45
C ASP A 23 12.63 6.42 13.32
N ALA A 24 12.99 5.51 14.23
CA ALA A 24 12.53 4.13 14.19
C ALA A 24 11.01 4.01 14.32
N ASN A 25 10.41 4.87 15.16
CA ASN A 25 8.96 4.85 15.34
C ASN A 25 8.22 5.30 14.09
N GLU A 26 8.73 6.34 13.43
CA GLU A 26 8.15 6.83 12.19
C GLU A 26 8.34 5.82 11.06
N ALA A 27 9.50 5.20 10.99
CA ALA A 27 9.75 4.17 9.97
C ALA A 27 8.78 3.00 10.13
N ARG A 28 8.52 2.61 11.38
CA ARG A 28 7.58 1.53 11.68
C ARG A 28 6.16 1.89 11.27
N ARG A 29 5.76 3.12 11.52
CA ARG A 29 4.45 3.64 11.13
C ARG A 29 4.27 3.62 9.63
N LEU A 30 5.28 4.09 8.91
CA LEU A 30 5.26 4.12 7.45
C LEU A 30 5.17 2.71 6.87
N SER A 31 5.90 1.77 7.46
CA SER A 31 5.83 0.36 7.05
C SER A 31 4.43 -0.20 7.26
N SER A 32 3.79 0.14 8.37
CA SER A 32 2.42 -0.31 8.65
C SER A 32 1.44 0.24 7.64
N PHE A 33 1.57 1.50 7.28
CA PHE A 33 0.73 2.10 6.24
C PHE A 33 0.93 1.42 4.90
N ALA A 34 2.17 1.12 4.55
CA ALA A 34 2.48 0.44 3.30
C ALA A 34 1.80 -0.92 3.23
N GLN A 35 1.85 -1.68 4.31
CA GLN A 35 1.21 -2.98 4.39
C GLN A 35 -0.31 -2.87 4.29
N TYR A 36 -0.88 -1.88 4.95
CA TYR A 36 -2.31 -1.63 4.92
C TYR A 36 -2.80 -1.33 3.50
N TRP A 37 -2.14 -0.41 2.83
CA TRP A 37 -2.52 -0.03 1.47
C TRP A 37 -2.29 -1.15 0.47
N THR A 38 -1.24 -1.95 0.66
CA THR A 38 -0.98 -3.11 -0.18
C THR A 38 -2.11 -4.13 -0.04
N ARG A 39 -2.56 -4.36 1.19
CA ARG A 39 -3.68 -5.27 1.45
C ARG A 39 -4.96 -4.77 0.78
N LEU A 40 -5.24 -3.48 0.89
CA LEU A 40 -6.43 -2.90 0.26
C LEU A 40 -6.38 -3.06 -1.26
N ALA A 41 -5.19 -2.88 -1.85
CA ALA A 41 -5.02 -3.04 -3.29
C ALA A 41 -5.26 -4.49 -3.70
N ASP A 42 -4.76 -5.43 -2.92
CA ASP A 42 -4.95 -6.86 -3.18
C ASP A 42 -6.42 -7.24 -3.08
N GLU A 43 -7.13 -6.70 -2.09
CA GLU A 43 -8.56 -6.95 -1.93
C GLU A 43 -9.36 -6.39 -3.10
N GLU A 44 -9.00 -5.22 -3.59
CA GLU A 44 -9.64 -4.60 -4.75
C GLU A 44 -9.45 -5.45 -5.99
N GLU A 45 -8.23 -5.92 -6.19
CA GLU A 45 -7.91 -6.79 -7.32
C GLU A 45 -8.71 -8.09 -7.28
N GLN A 46 -8.80 -8.69 -6.10
CA GLN A 46 -9.54 -9.92 -5.88
C GLN A 46 -11.02 -9.73 -6.19
N ARG A 47 -11.58 -8.65 -5.71
CA ARG A 47 -12.99 -8.31 -5.94
C ARG A 47 -13.28 -8.13 -7.42
N ARG A 48 -12.37 -7.49 -8.12
CA ARG A 48 -12.48 -7.27 -9.56
C ARG A 48 -12.46 -8.58 -10.34
N ARG A 49 -11.57 -9.50 -9.92
CA ARG A 49 -11.45 -10.82 -10.53
C ARG A 49 -12.73 -11.63 -10.35
N GLU A 50 -13.31 -11.58 -9.18
CA GLU A 50 -14.55 -12.28 -8.87
C GLU A 50 -15.69 -11.77 -9.72
N LYS A 51 -15.76 -10.47 -9.93
CA LYS A 51 -16.79 -9.87 -10.77
C LYS A 51 -16.62 -10.22 -12.24
N ALA A 52 -15.39 -10.37 -12.69
CA ALA A 52 -15.09 -10.69 -14.08
C ALA A 52 -15.36 -12.16 -14.39
N ALA A 53 -15.31 -13.01 -13.39
CA ALA A 53 -15.62 -14.43 -13.58
C ALA A 53 -17.14 -14.68 -13.65
#